data_1cdb63bd84add23dcdfd6735f54a4795
#
_entry.id   1cdb63bd84add23dcdfd6735f54a4795
#
_cell.length_a   1.000
_cell.length_b   1.000
_cell.length_c   1.000
_cell.angle_alpha   90.00
_cell.angle_beta   90.00
_cell.angle_gamma   90.00
#
_symmetry.space_group_name_H-M   'P 1'
#
loop_
_entity.id
_entity.type
_entity.pdbx_description
1 polymer ?
#
loop_
_entity_poly.entity_id
_entity_poly.type
_entity_poly.pdbx_seq_one_letter_code
_entity_poly.pdbx_strand_id
1 'polypeptide(L)'
;KDIPWKIYPNHPDLSVEQEVAEYNACATNAFGEWRFEDVCLDFQPDIVVDIRDFWMMEFEQRSPFRRMFHWAIMPTVDAYPQNEQWLETFCKADSVFAYYEFGKSVLEKETGGQINTVGVASPSAASCYKQVANKTQHRNSMGIDPDSVIIGTVMRNQRRKLYPDLFKSFRQILEKTQKTNLFLYCHTSYPDIGWDIPRLLTENGI
;
A
#
# COMPACT_ATOMS: atom_id res chain seq x y z
N LYS A 1 4.53 -0.18 24.42
CA LYS A 1 3.31 0.60 24.73
C LYS A 1 2.15 -0.37 24.68
N ASP A 2 1.42 -0.45 25.78
CA ASP A 2 0.21 -1.29 25.80
C ASP A 2 -0.82 -0.69 24.84
N ILE A 3 -1.34 -1.54 23.96
CA ILE A 3 -2.37 -1.16 23.00
C ILE A 3 -3.72 -1.34 23.70
N PRO A 4 -4.56 -0.29 23.80
CA PRO A 4 -5.76 -0.32 24.62
C PRO A 4 -6.95 -1.05 24.01
N TRP A 5 -6.77 -1.69 22.84
CA TRP A 5 -7.80 -2.44 22.14
C TRP A 5 -7.36 -3.88 21.83
N LYS A 6 -8.33 -4.76 21.60
CA LYS A 6 -8.07 -6.16 21.23
C LYS A 6 -7.47 -6.24 19.83
N ILE A 7 -6.44 -7.05 19.67
CA ILE A 7 -5.80 -7.32 18.38
C ILE A 7 -6.07 -8.78 18.03
N TYR A 8 -6.49 -9.01 16.80
CA TYR A 8 -6.63 -10.32 16.20
C TYR A 8 -5.51 -10.51 15.17
N PRO A 9 -4.46 -11.28 15.48
CA PRO A 9 -3.35 -11.48 14.57
C PRO A 9 -3.82 -12.22 13.32
N ASN A 10 -3.41 -11.73 12.15
CA ASN A 10 -3.75 -12.39 10.89
C ASN A 10 -2.86 -13.62 10.60
N HIS A 11 -1.61 -13.62 11.05
CA HIS A 11 -0.74 -14.78 10.87
C HIS A 11 -1.17 -15.94 11.76
N PRO A 12 -1.11 -17.18 11.24
CA PRO A 12 -1.43 -18.38 12.02
C PRO A 12 -0.36 -18.61 13.10
N ASP A 13 -0.73 -19.32 14.15
CA ASP A 13 0.26 -19.90 15.07
C ASP A 13 0.99 -21.03 14.33
N LEU A 14 2.30 -20.83 14.09
CA LEU A 14 3.12 -21.80 13.35
C LEU A 14 3.27 -23.14 14.07
N SER A 15 2.94 -23.21 15.35
CA SER A 15 2.91 -24.47 16.14
C SER A 15 1.60 -25.27 15.95
N VAL A 16 0.58 -24.67 15.33
CA VAL A 16 -0.72 -25.29 15.09
C VAL A 16 -0.88 -25.63 13.60
N GLU A 17 -0.62 -26.87 13.24
CA GLU A 17 -0.64 -27.33 11.84
C GLU A 17 -1.97 -27.03 11.14
N GLN A 18 -3.09 -27.13 11.83
CA GLN A 18 -4.41 -26.84 11.28
C GLN A 18 -4.54 -25.36 10.88
N GLU A 19 -4.14 -24.41 11.74
CA GLU A 19 -4.16 -22.98 11.40
C GLU A 19 -3.26 -22.67 10.19
N VAL A 20 -2.08 -23.28 10.14
CA VAL A 20 -1.16 -23.12 9.00
C VAL A 20 -1.78 -23.66 7.71
N ALA A 21 -2.45 -24.80 7.76
CA ALA A 21 -3.13 -25.38 6.61
C ALA A 21 -4.29 -24.49 6.13
N GLU A 22 -5.13 -24.00 7.03
CA GLU A 22 -6.24 -23.11 6.73
C GLU A 22 -5.73 -21.80 6.14
N TYR A 23 -4.71 -21.18 6.75
CA TYR A 23 -4.10 -19.94 6.24
C TYR A 23 -3.55 -20.09 4.82
N ASN A 24 -2.92 -21.21 4.52
CA ASN A 24 -2.33 -21.48 3.20
C ASN A 24 -3.34 -21.97 2.15
N ALA A 25 -4.57 -22.27 2.52
CA ALA A 25 -5.58 -22.80 1.61
C ALA A 25 -6.06 -21.77 0.57
N CYS A 26 -6.00 -20.47 0.88
CA CYS A 26 -6.42 -19.40 -0.02
C CYS A 26 -5.49 -18.18 0.11
N ALA A 27 -5.20 -17.52 -1.02
CA ALA A 27 -4.37 -16.32 -1.03
C ALA A 27 -4.98 -15.13 -0.27
N THR A 28 -6.30 -15.04 -0.22
CA THR A 28 -7.03 -13.98 0.49
C THR A 28 -6.94 -14.12 2.01
N ASN A 29 -6.57 -15.30 2.52
CA ASN A 29 -6.30 -15.51 3.93
C ASN A 29 -5.15 -14.64 4.46
N ALA A 30 -4.19 -14.28 3.59
CA ALA A 30 -3.16 -13.30 3.92
C ALA A 30 -3.73 -11.90 4.23
N PHE A 31 -4.98 -11.65 3.90
CA PHE A 31 -5.69 -10.39 4.14
C PHE A 31 -6.78 -10.49 5.21
N GLY A 32 -6.92 -11.64 5.87
CA GLY A 32 -7.79 -11.83 7.02
C GLY A 32 -9.04 -12.68 6.78
N GLU A 33 -9.30 -13.17 5.56
CA GLU A 33 -10.51 -13.92 5.23
C GLU A 33 -10.70 -15.13 6.15
N TRP A 34 -9.67 -15.92 6.41
CA TRP A 34 -9.73 -17.15 7.19
C TRP A 34 -10.17 -17.00 8.66
N ARG A 35 -10.03 -15.80 9.22
CA ARG A 35 -10.43 -15.48 10.60
C ARG A 35 -11.56 -14.48 10.71
N PHE A 36 -12.01 -13.94 9.60
CA PHE A 36 -12.96 -12.83 9.63
C PHE A 36 -14.26 -13.17 10.34
N GLU A 37 -14.79 -14.37 10.08
CA GLU A 37 -16.03 -14.81 10.69
C GLU A 37 -15.88 -15.05 12.19
N ASP A 38 -14.78 -15.64 12.64
CA ASP A 38 -14.45 -15.82 14.06
C ASP A 38 -14.33 -14.46 14.77
N VAL A 39 -13.71 -13.48 14.11
CA VAL A 39 -13.62 -12.11 14.64
C VAL A 39 -15.01 -11.49 14.74
N CYS A 40 -15.87 -11.68 13.75
CA CYS A 40 -17.26 -11.19 13.80
C CYS A 40 -18.04 -11.83 14.96
N LEU A 41 -17.85 -13.12 15.22
CA LEU A 41 -18.52 -13.83 16.33
C LEU A 41 -18.04 -13.35 17.70
N ASP A 42 -16.74 -13.15 17.87
CA ASP A 42 -16.14 -12.80 19.15
C ASP A 42 -16.25 -11.29 19.46
N PHE A 43 -15.98 -10.43 18.46
CA PHE A 43 -15.96 -8.97 18.66
C PHE A 43 -17.32 -8.31 18.41
N GLN A 44 -18.17 -8.90 17.56
CA GLN A 44 -19.49 -8.38 17.16
C GLN A 44 -19.43 -6.91 16.69
N PRO A 45 -18.68 -6.61 15.62
CA PRO A 45 -18.45 -5.23 15.18
C PRO A 45 -19.73 -4.58 14.70
N ASP A 46 -20.00 -3.33 15.12
CA ASP A 46 -21.03 -2.47 14.52
C ASP A 46 -20.57 -1.90 13.18
N ILE A 47 -19.25 -1.67 13.05
CA ILE A 47 -18.63 -1.09 11.86
C ILE A 47 -17.38 -1.89 11.51
N VAL A 48 -17.26 -2.27 10.24
CA VAL A 48 -16.01 -2.81 9.65
C VAL A 48 -15.46 -1.75 8.70
N VAL A 49 -14.22 -1.33 8.92
CA VAL A 49 -13.53 -0.34 8.09
C VAL A 49 -12.39 -1.01 7.34
N ASP A 50 -12.41 -0.90 6.02
CA ASP A 50 -11.36 -1.47 5.19
C ASP A 50 -10.72 -0.45 4.24
N ILE A 51 -9.38 -0.39 4.26
CA ILE A 51 -8.58 0.56 3.48
C ILE A 51 -7.55 -0.26 2.70
N ARG A 52 -7.97 -0.86 1.59
CA ARG A 52 -7.17 -1.81 0.81
C ARG A 52 -7.57 -1.85 -0.66
N ASP A 53 -6.86 -2.67 -1.43
CA ASP A 53 -7.24 -3.01 -2.80
C ASP A 53 -8.43 -3.99 -2.80
N PHE A 54 -9.18 -4.03 -3.90
CA PHE A 54 -10.38 -4.85 -4.08
C PHE A 54 -10.21 -6.30 -3.62
N TRP A 55 -9.21 -7.00 -4.11
CA TRP A 55 -8.99 -8.44 -3.83
C TRP A 55 -8.63 -8.75 -2.38
N MET A 56 -8.36 -7.73 -1.57
CA MET A 56 -8.05 -7.87 -0.16
C MET A 56 -9.28 -7.75 0.73
N MET A 57 -10.42 -7.27 0.20
CA MET A 57 -11.62 -6.94 0.97
C MET A 57 -12.90 -7.61 0.45
N GLU A 58 -12.89 -8.20 -0.75
CA GLU A 58 -14.10 -8.77 -1.37
C GLU A 58 -14.78 -9.84 -0.49
N PHE A 59 -14.01 -10.60 0.31
CA PHE A 59 -14.54 -11.64 1.18
C PHE A 59 -15.50 -11.09 2.25
N GLU A 60 -15.33 -9.85 2.70
CA GLU A 60 -16.20 -9.21 3.68
C GLU A 60 -17.62 -9.05 3.14
N GLN A 61 -17.76 -8.71 1.86
CA GLN A 61 -19.04 -8.60 1.18
C GLN A 61 -19.76 -9.96 1.05
N ARG A 62 -19.01 -11.06 0.93
CA ARG A 62 -19.53 -12.42 0.81
C ARG A 62 -19.80 -13.09 2.14
N SER A 63 -19.32 -12.51 3.26
CA SER A 63 -19.48 -13.08 4.59
C SER A 63 -20.97 -13.24 4.97
N PRO A 64 -21.37 -14.34 5.62
CA PRO A 64 -22.71 -14.50 6.19
C PRO A 64 -23.05 -13.41 7.22
N PHE A 65 -22.03 -12.79 7.82
CA PHE A 65 -22.18 -11.69 8.79
C PHE A 65 -22.32 -10.32 8.15
N ARG A 66 -22.25 -10.18 6.80
CA ARG A 66 -22.30 -8.90 6.08
C ARG A 66 -23.43 -7.96 6.53
N ARG A 67 -24.56 -8.49 6.93
CA ARG A 67 -25.73 -7.69 7.38
C ARG A 67 -25.66 -7.27 8.85
N MET A 68 -24.67 -7.70 9.59
CA MET A 68 -24.54 -7.43 11.03
C MET A 68 -23.67 -6.20 11.33
N PHE A 69 -22.99 -5.66 10.32
CA PHE A 69 -22.10 -4.50 10.47
C PHE A 69 -22.30 -3.50 9.33
N HIS A 70 -22.01 -2.24 9.62
CA HIS A 70 -21.87 -1.21 8.62
C HIS A 70 -20.49 -1.35 7.95
N TRP A 71 -20.46 -1.59 6.64
CA TRP A 71 -19.22 -1.79 5.90
C TRP A 71 -18.76 -0.48 5.24
N ALA A 72 -17.71 0.13 5.79
CA ALA A 72 -17.11 1.35 5.30
C ALA A 72 -15.78 1.03 4.60
N ILE A 73 -15.67 1.32 3.32
CA ILE A 73 -14.49 1.01 2.54
C ILE A 73 -13.81 2.25 1.98
N MET A 74 -12.50 2.12 1.76
CA MET A 74 -11.69 3.11 1.06
C MET A 74 -10.80 2.39 0.05
N PRO A 75 -11.35 2.03 -1.12
CA PRO A 75 -10.63 1.28 -2.14
C PRO A 75 -9.59 2.15 -2.84
N THR A 76 -8.51 1.52 -3.29
CA THR A 76 -7.53 2.18 -4.16
C THR A 76 -8.12 2.35 -5.56
N VAL A 77 -8.28 3.61 -5.98
CA VAL A 77 -8.77 3.98 -7.33
C VAL A 77 -7.71 4.85 -7.99
N ASP A 78 -6.84 4.24 -8.76
CA ASP A 78 -5.67 4.88 -9.39
C ASP A 78 -5.74 4.95 -10.92
N ALA A 79 -6.81 4.44 -11.52
CA ALA A 79 -6.99 4.36 -12.96
C ALA A 79 -8.45 4.58 -13.38
N TYR A 80 -8.64 4.75 -14.68
CA TYR A 80 -9.92 4.82 -15.40
C TYR A 80 -9.77 4.08 -16.74
N PRO A 81 -10.73 3.21 -17.16
CA PRO A 81 -11.89 2.76 -16.39
C PRO A 81 -11.54 1.76 -15.28
N GLN A 82 -12.45 1.56 -14.33
CA GLN A 82 -12.35 0.52 -13.31
C GLN A 82 -12.96 -0.79 -13.81
N ASN A 83 -12.58 -1.90 -13.19
CA ASN A 83 -13.16 -3.21 -13.47
C ASN A 83 -14.61 -3.27 -12.95
N GLU A 84 -15.54 -3.79 -13.76
CA GLU A 84 -16.97 -3.89 -13.41
C GLU A 84 -17.20 -4.69 -12.11
N GLN A 85 -16.52 -5.81 -11.93
CA GLN A 85 -16.63 -6.61 -10.71
C GLN A 85 -16.24 -5.83 -9.45
N TRP A 86 -15.24 -4.95 -9.56
CA TRP A 86 -14.82 -4.11 -8.44
C TRP A 86 -15.91 -3.09 -8.11
N LEU A 87 -16.47 -2.44 -9.14
CA LEU A 87 -17.55 -1.47 -8.98
C LEU A 87 -18.80 -2.11 -8.36
N GLU A 88 -19.18 -3.31 -8.81
CA GLU A 88 -20.29 -4.07 -8.22
C GLU A 88 -20.09 -4.33 -6.72
N THR A 89 -18.87 -4.68 -6.33
CA THR A 89 -18.53 -4.91 -4.92
C THR A 89 -18.57 -3.60 -4.13
N PHE A 90 -18.01 -2.51 -4.68
CA PHE A 90 -18.01 -1.21 -4.00
C PHE A 90 -19.42 -0.63 -3.83
N CYS A 91 -20.32 -0.87 -4.79
CA CYS A 91 -21.74 -0.48 -4.68
C CYS A 91 -22.48 -1.20 -3.54
N LYS A 92 -21.96 -2.32 -3.04
CA LYS A 92 -22.55 -3.07 -1.91
C LYS A 92 -22.03 -2.61 -0.55
N ALA A 93 -21.05 -1.73 -0.52
CA ALA A 93 -20.60 -1.09 0.72
C ALA A 93 -21.61 -0.07 1.22
N ASP A 94 -21.74 0.05 2.53
CA ASP A 94 -22.66 1.02 3.15
C ASP A 94 -22.12 2.45 3.08
N SER A 95 -20.78 2.59 3.07
CA SER A 95 -20.09 3.88 2.89
C SER A 95 -18.79 3.69 2.14
N VAL A 96 -18.53 4.55 1.15
CA VAL A 96 -17.29 4.55 0.39
C VAL A 96 -16.57 5.89 0.53
N PHE A 97 -15.31 5.83 0.96
CA PHE A 97 -14.42 6.98 0.97
C PHE A 97 -13.44 6.88 -0.20
N ALA A 98 -13.08 7.99 -0.78
CA ALA A 98 -12.03 8.05 -1.79
C ALA A 98 -10.75 8.68 -1.21
N TYR A 99 -9.58 8.28 -1.71
CA TYR A 99 -8.31 8.90 -1.31
C TYR A 99 -8.21 10.36 -1.76
N TYR A 100 -8.84 10.71 -2.89
CA TYR A 100 -8.78 12.03 -3.53
C TYR A 100 -9.93 12.23 -4.51
N GLU A 101 -10.15 13.46 -4.95
CA GLU A 101 -11.27 13.86 -5.81
C GLU A 101 -11.33 13.08 -7.14
N PHE A 102 -10.18 12.74 -7.74
CA PHE A 102 -10.17 11.90 -8.96
C PHE A 102 -10.84 10.54 -8.69
N GLY A 103 -10.43 9.83 -7.63
CA GLY A 103 -11.01 8.53 -7.28
C GLY A 103 -12.52 8.63 -7.02
N LYS A 104 -12.97 9.67 -6.30
CA LYS A 104 -14.38 9.94 -6.09
C LYS A 104 -15.13 10.13 -7.40
N SER A 105 -14.62 11.00 -8.29
CA SER A 105 -15.25 11.29 -9.57
C SER A 105 -15.34 10.07 -10.50
N VAL A 106 -14.32 9.19 -10.48
CA VAL A 106 -14.31 7.94 -11.23
C VAL A 106 -15.40 7.01 -10.71
N LEU A 107 -15.48 6.79 -9.40
CA LEU A 107 -16.47 5.92 -8.78
C LEU A 107 -17.89 6.40 -9.07
N GLU A 108 -18.18 7.67 -8.86
CA GLU A 108 -19.51 8.26 -9.11
C GLU A 108 -19.93 8.17 -10.58
N LYS A 109 -19.00 8.46 -11.49
CA LYS A 109 -19.27 8.43 -12.93
C LYS A 109 -19.52 7.03 -13.44
N GLU A 110 -18.68 6.07 -13.08
CA GLU A 110 -18.77 4.69 -13.63
C GLU A 110 -19.91 3.89 -13.03
N THR A 111 -20.34 4.22 -11.82
CA THR A 111 -21.52 3.58 -11.20
C THR A 111 -22.84 4.33 -11.46
N GLY A 112 -22.80 5.44 -12.21
CA GLY A 112 -23.99 6.26 -12.43
C GLY A 112 -24.58 6.82 -11.13
N GLY A 113 -23.75 7.01 -10.10
CA GLY A 113 -24.14 7.50 -8.78
C GLY A 113 -24.76 6.44 -7.86
N GLN A 114 -24.67 5.15 -8.21
CA GLN A 114 -25.18 4.07 -7.34
C GLN A 114 -24.31 3.83 -6.10
N ILE A 115 -23.04 4.22 -6.15
CA ILE A 115 -22.12 4.09 -5.03
C ILE A 115 -22.43 5.15 -3.96
N ASN A 116 -22.43 4.74 -2.69
CA ASN A 116 -22.60 5.67 -1.57
C ASN A 116 -21.28 6.32 -1.20
N THR A 117 -20.83 7.30 -1.97
CA THR A 117 -19.60 8.05 -1.71
C THR A 117 -19.84 9.10 -0.64
N VAL A 118 -19.31 8.90 0.56
CA VAL A 118 -19.48 9.83 1.68
C VAL A 118 -18.46 10.99 1.66
N GLY A 119 -17.34 10.83 0.99
CA GLY A 119 -16.36 11.92 0.84
C GLY A 119 -14.96 11.48 0.47
N VAL A 120 -14.05 12.44 0.52
CA VAL A 120 -12.64 12.26 0.32
C VAL A 120 -11.91 12.26 1.66
N ALA A 121 -11.13 11.22 1.93
CA ALA A 121 -10.30 11.08 3.12
C ALA A 121 -8.83 10.85 2.68
N SER A 122 -8.13 11.92 2.42
CA SER A 122 -6.74 11.84 1.96
C SER A 122 -5.83 11.23 3.02
N PRO A 123 -4.97 10.28 2.68
CA PRO A 123 -3.95 9.77 3.59
C PRO A 123 -3.04 10.91 4.05
N SER A 124 -2.66 10.89 5.31
CA SER A 124 -1.74 11.87 5.88
C SER A 124 -0.37 11.26 6.17
N ALA A 125 0.67 12.08 6.11
CA ALA A 125 1.99 11.69 6.58
C ALA A 125 2.02 11.69 8.12
N ALA A 126 2.75 10.75 8.71
CA ALA A 126 2.97 10.75 10.16
C ALA A 126 3.70 12.03 10.61
N SER A 127 3.44 12.47 11.84
CA SER A 127 3.99 13.72 12.39
C SER A 127 5.53 13.78 12.47
N CYS A 128 6.20 12.63 12.32
CA CYS A 128 7.66 12.57 12.22
C CYS A 128 8.21 13.10 10.89
N TYR A 129 7.40 13.11 9.81
CA TYR A 129 7.78 13.65 8.52
C TYR A 129 7.60 15.16 8.52
N LYS A 130 8.65 15.86 8.90
CA LYS A 130 8.67 17.32 8.97
C LYS A 130 9.76 17.88 8.08
N GLN A 131 9.52 19.08 7.55
CA GLN A 131 10.57 19.81 6.86
C GLN A 131 11.69 20.12 7.83
N VAL A 132 12.93 19.81 7.44
CA VAL A 132 14.12 20.09 8.24
C VAL A 132 14.42 21.58 8.16
N ALA A 133 14.53 22.23 9.35
CA ALA A 133 14.76 23.68 9.43
C ALA A 133 16.11 24.09 8.83
N ASN A 134 17.16 23.30 9.04
CA ASN A 134 18.49 23.52 8.49
C ASN A 134 18.99 22.29 7.74
N LYS A 135 18.75 22.27 6.43
CA LYS A 135 19.12 21.15 5.55
C LYS A 135 20.63 20.89 5.54
N THR A 136 21.43 21.94 5.52
CA THR A 136 22.91 21.84 5.51
C THR A 136 23.43 21.18 6.79
N GLN A 137 22.98 21.64 7.94
CA GLN A 137 23.37 21.07 9.22
C GLN A 137 22.93 19.61 9.32
N HIS A 138 21.72 19.29 8.88
CA HIS A 138 21.20 17.93 8.91
C HIS A 138 21.99 17.00 7.99
N ARG A 139 22.34 17.44 6.77
CA ARG A 139 23.19 16.66 5.87
C ARG A 139 24.58 16.41 6.46
N ASN A 140 25.20 17.44 7.03
CA ASN A 140 26.50 17.31 7.69
C ASN A 140 26.46 16.30 8.84
N SER A 141 25.38 16.29 9.65
CA SER A 141 25.24 15.33 10.75
C SER A 141 25.08 13.87 10.27
N MET A 142 24.68 13.68 9.02
CA MET A 142 24.57 12.37 8.36
C MET A 142 25.80 12.01 7.51
N GLY A 143 26.85 12.85 7.49
CA GLY A 143 28.02 12.64 6.65
C GLY A 143 27.78 12.87 5.16
N ILE A 144 26.72 13.62 4.81
CA ILE A 144 26.35 13.93 3.44
C ILE A 144 26.81 15.33 3.11
N ASP A 145 27.58 15.46 2.01
CA ASP A 145 27.99 16.77 1.49
C ASP A 145 26.75 17.63 1.20
N PRO A 146 26.65 18.85 1.75
CA PRO A 146 25.54 19.76 1.55
C PRO A 146 25.26 20.09 0.06
N ASP A 147 26.30 20.11 -0.76
CA ASP A 147 26.21 20.44 -2.20
C ASP A 147 25.85 19.24 -3.07
N SER A 148 25.73 18.04 -2.47
CA SER A 148 25.30 16.85 -3.18
C SER A 148 23.87 16.98 -3.70
N VAL A 149 23.65 16.47 -4.90
CA VAL A 149 22.30 16.28 -5.46
C VAL A 149 21.90 14.83 -5.23
N ILE A 150 20.82 14.61 -4.47
CA ILE A 150 20.32 13.28 -4.17
C ILE A 150 18.98 13.10 -4.87
N ILE A 151 18.92 12.11 -5.77
CA ILE A 151 17.67 11.60 -6.34
C ILE A 151 17.23 10.42 -5.48
N GLY A 152 16.07 10.54 -4.84
CA GLY A 152 15.56 9.53 -3.91
C GLY A 152 14.41 8.75 -4.50
N THR A 153 14.38 7.43 -4.25
CA THR A 153 13.23 6.57 -4.48
C THR A 153 12.95 5.75 -3.24
N VAL A 154 11.66 5.65 -2.87
CA VAL A 154 11.17 4.83 -1.75
C VAL A 154 10.10 3.91 -2.30
N MET A 155 10.47 2.67 -2.56
CA MET A 155 9.53 1.68 -3.09
C MET A 155 10.07 0.27 -2.84
N ARG A 156 9.16 -0.68 -2.58
CA ARG A 156 9.51 -2.09 -2.47
C ARG A 156 10.08 -2.61 -3.79
N ASN A 157 11.06 -3.51 -3.71
CA ASN A 157 11.63 -4.18 -4.88
C ASN A 157 10.64 -5.22 -5.44
N GLN A 158 9.81 -4.77 -6.38
CA GLN A 158 8.84 -5.57 -7.13
C GLN A 158 9.03 -5.35 -8.63
N ARG A 159 8.67 -6.33 -9.46
CA ARG A 159 8.83 -6.25 -10.93
C ARG A 159 8.19 -5.00 -11.54
N ARG A 160 6.99 -4.62 -11.09
CA ARG A 160 6.26 -3.43 -11.58
C ARG A 160 6.92 -2.08 -11.22
N LYS A 161 7.93 -2.08 -10.34
CA LYS A 161 8.61 -0.84 -9.90
C LYS A 161 9.79 -0.44 -10.80
N LEU A 162 10.04 -1.18 -11.86
CA LEU A 162 10.89 -0.84 -13.00
C LEU A 162 12.30 -0.31 -12.61
N TYR A 163 12.95 -0.98 -11.67
CA TYR A 163 14.32 -0.63 -11.28
C TYR A 163 15.33 -0.62 -12.45
N PRO A 164 15.23 -1.50 -13.48
CA PRO A 164 16.10 -1.41 -14.65
C PRO A 164 16.04 -0.06 -15.35
N ASP A 165 14.81 0.48 -15.53
CA ASP A 165 14.62 1.78 -16.18
C ASP A 165 15.13 2.93 -15.31
N LEU A 166 14.95 2.84 -13.99
CA LEU A 166 15.48 3.80 -13.03
C LEU A 166 17.02 3.90 -13.14
N PHE A 167 17.72 2.75 -13.09
CA PHE A 167 19.18 2.72 -13.14
C PHE A 167 19.71 3.16 -14.51
N LYS A 168 19.10 2.71 -15.59
CA LYS A 168 19.44 3.18 -16.94
C LYS A 168 19.27 4.68 -17.09
N SER A 169 18.17 5.23 -16.57
CA SER A 169 17.92 6.68 -16.60
C SER A 169 18.93 7.44 -15.76
N PHE A 170 19.26 6.94 -14.57
CA PHE A 170 20.27 7.57 -13.72
C PHE A 170 21.65 7.54 -14.37
N ARG A 171 22.05 6.43 -15.00
CA ARG A 171 23.29 6.36 -15.79
C ARG A 171 23.34 7.41 -16.90
N GLN A 172 22.23 7.60 -17.65
CA GLN A 172 22.16 8.62 -18.68
C GLN A 172 22.30 10.05 -18.11
N ILE A 173 21.78 10.30 -16.91
CA ILE A 173 21.94 11.59 -16.23
C ILE A 173 23.42 11.81 -15.87
N LEU A 174 24.10 10.82 -15.33
CA LEU A 174 25.54 10.90 -15.02
C LEU A 174 26.36 11.23 -16.27
N GLU A 175 26.11 10.53 -17.37
CA GLU A 175 26.81 10.76 -18.64
C GLU A 175 26.57 12.15 -19.23
N LYS A 176 25.32 12.63 -19.16
CA LYS A 176 24.96 13.95 -19.71
C LYS A 176 25.46 15.11 -18.86
N THR A 177 25.45 14.95 -17.54
CA THR A 177 25.76 16.04 -16.60
C THR A 177 27.23 16.06 -16.20
N GLN A 178 27.91 14.93 -16.28
CA GLN A 178 29.29 14.69 -15.78
C GLN A 178 29.50 15.17 -14.34
N LYS A 179 28.41 15.22 -13.55
CA LYS A 179 28.45 15.62 -12.15
C LYS A 179 28.96 14.47 -11.29
N THR A 180 29.93 14.76 -10.42
CA THR A 180 30.49 13.80 -9.47
C THR A 180 29.80 13.80 -8.11
N ASN A 181 28.96 14.82 -7.84
CA ASN A 181 28.20 14.99 -6.59
C ASN A 181 26.71 14.62 -6.73
N LEU A 182 26.40 13.75 -7.70
CA LEU A 182 25.05 13.23 -7.93
C LEU A 182 24.92 11.80 -7.39
N PHE A 183 23.93 11.57 -6.54
CA PHE A 183 23.70 10.28 -5.90
C PHE A 183 22.27 9.80 -6.13
N LEU A 184 22.11 8.48 -6.28
CA LEU A 184 20.83 7.80 -6.28
C LEU A 184 20.62 7.10 -4.93
N TYR A 185 19.64 7.56 -4.18
CA TYR A 185 19.22 6.90 -2.93
C TYR A 185 18.05 5.96 -3.20
N CYS A 186 18.24 4.68 -2.99
CA CYS A 186 17.19 3.67 -3.12
C CYS A 186 16.82 3.12 -1.74
N HIS A 187 15.66 3.54 -1.22
CA HIS A 187 15.08 2.94 -0.03
C HIS A 187 14.24 1.74 -0.45
N THR A 188 14.84 0.56 -0.38
CA THR A 188 14.23 -0.70 -0.84
C THR A 188 14.80 -1.89 -0.08
N SER A 189 14.11 -3.03 -0.14
CA SER A 189 14.60 -4.30 0.37
C SER A 189 15.35 -5.09 -0.72
N TYR A 190 16.41 -5.80 -0.31
CA TYR A 190 17.11 -6.76 -1.10
C TYR A 190 17.74 -7.83 -0.18
N PRO A 191 17.57 -9.15 -0.50
CA PRO A 191 16.74 -9.69 -1.59
C PRO A 191 15.24 -9.47 -1.38
N ASP A 192 14.46 -9.48 -2.49
CA ASP A 192 13.01 -9.42 -2.51
C ASP A 192 12.52 -10.12 -3.80
N ILE A 193 11.19 -10.16 -4.01
CA ILE A 193 10.53 -10.83 -5.15
C ILE A 193 10.77 -10.17 -6.52
N GLY A 194 11.46 -9.02 -6.55
CA GLY A 194 11.62 -8.19 -7.74
C GLY A 194 12.89 -8.46 -8.54
N TRP A 195 13.77 -7.48 -8.53
CA TRP A 195 14.97 -7.40 -9.36
C TRP A 195 16.22 -7.69 -8.53
N ASP A 196 17.24 -8.23 -9.18
CA ASP A 196 18.60 -8.33 -8.62
C ASP A 196 19.28 -6.96 -8.69
N ILE A 197 19.13 -6.18 -7.59
CA ILE A 197 19.62 -4.80 -7.51
C ILE A 197 21.14 -4.71 -7.71
N PRO A 198 22.00 -5.50 -7.02
CA PRO A 198 23.43 -5.47 -7.23
C PRO A 198 23.84 -5.73 -8.69
N ARG A 199 23.20 -6.71 -9.32
CA ARG A 199 23.45 -7.04 -10.72
C ARG A 199 23.11 -5.86 -11.63
N LEU A 200 21.93 -5.25 -11.44
CA LEU A 200 21.51 -4.10 -12.23
C LEU A 200 22.43 -2.89 -12.06
N LEU A 201 22.94 -2.63 -10.85
CA LEU A 201 23.93 -1.57 -10.62
C LEU A 201 25.21 -1.84 -11.42
N THR A 202 25.73 -3.07 -11.36
CA THR A 202 26.91 -3.47 -12.11
C THR A 202 26.69 -3.34 -13.63
N GLU A 203 25.58 -3.83 -14.16
CA GLU A 203 25.23 -3.76 -15.59
C GLU A 203 25.12 -2.31 -16.10
N ASN A 204 24.74 -1.36 -15.26
CA ASN A 204 24.64 0.05 -15.61
C ASN A 204 25.91 0.85 -15.24
N GLY A 205 26.93 0.23 -14.65
CA GLY A 205 28.15 0.91 -14.23
C GLY A 205 27.94 1.99 -13.17
N ILE A 206 27.08 1.70 -12.18
CA ILE A 206 26.69 2.60 -11.09
C ILE A 206 27.19 2.01 -9.76
#